data_7d1cf00b03a31d3f2586e6380a19ef53
#
_entry.id   7d1cf00b03a31d3f2586e6380a19ef53
#
_cell.length_a   1.000
_cell.length_b   1.000
_cell.length_c   1.000
_cell.angle_alpha   90.00
_cell.angle_beta   90.00
_cell.angle_gamma   90.00
#
_symmetry.space_group_name_H-M   'P 1'
#
loop_
_entity.id
_entity.type
_entity.pdbx_description
1 polymer ?
#
loop_
_entity_poly.entity_id
_entity_poly.type
_entity_poly.pdbx_seq_one_letter_code
_entity_poly.pdbx_strand_id
1 'polypeptide(L)'
;MELTLTTDVDAVEKKYSEEKDGSTAAARYQQLCTTRDPYLQRARDCSKVTIPSLVPETNLGDHGRLKTPYQSVGARGLGNLSTKLELSLFPPNSPFFKLEIDTLLLHGEDVDPAMKTSLDTALVKVELAVMTMLETMSARASMHEAFKQLIVAGNVLLYVNPDGIRVIHLDRYCVVRDPMGSITEIIIEEEVYPEALPKEFLPDDFTTQEKTGPTKKSVKIHTCVHFEHEKCYWYQEVKGKQIPGTSGMCPEECSPFIALRWERIDTEEYGRSYIEQWYGDLTALESLYQSVLEASAAMSKVLFMVNPNGTTRPRTLSNAANGAIVQGSANDVTVLQSQGKLNDLQLASSTIERIESRLSFAFL
;
A
#
# COMPACT_ATOMS: atom_id res chain seq x y z
N MET A 1 -14.17 -6.75 -38.43
CA MET A 1 -14.84 -7.80 -37.69
C MET A 1 -15.28 -7.11 -36.39
N GLU A 2 -16.45 -6.46 -36.42
CA GLU A 2 -17.06 -5.85 -35.24
C GLU A 2 -17.55 -6.99 -34.33
N LEU A 3 -16.93 -7.12 -33.19
CA LEU A 3 -17.42 -7.99 -32.13
C LEU A 3 -18.75 -7.41 -31.65
N THR A 4 -19.84 -8.11 -31.91
CA THR A 4 -21.18 -7.85 -31.37
C THR A 4 -21.16 -8.19 -29.85
N LEU A 5 -20.66 -7.24 -29.06
CA LEU A 5 -20.57 -7.34 -27.59
C LEU A 5 -21.84 -6.84 -26.86
N THR A 6 -22.86 -6.38 -27.61
CA THR A 6 -23.97 -5.60 -27.04
C THR A 6 -25.18 -6.40 -26.55
N THR A 7 -25.36 -7.64 -26.95
CA THR A 7 -26.58 -8.41 -26.58
C THR A 7 -26.47 -9.20 -25.26
N ASP A 8 -25.27 -9.49 -24.79
CA ASP A 8 -25.08 -10.21 -23.53
C ASP A 8 -25.00 -9.29 -22.28
N VAL A 9 -24.61 -8.02 -22.46
CA VAL A 9 -24.46 -7.06 -21.35
C VAL A 9 -25.81 -6.71 -20.74
N ASP A 10 -26.85 -6.45 -21.57
CA ASP A 10 -28.20 -6.13 -21.12
C ASP A 10 -28.87 -7.30 -20.36
N ALA A 11 -28.59 -8.53 -20.80
CA ALA A 11 -29.08 -9.73 -20.12
C ALA A 11 -28.42 -9.94 -18.75
N VAL A 12 -27.15 -9.59 -18.62
CA VAL A 12 -26.39 -9.64 -17.38
C VAL A 12 -26.79 -8.51 -16.43
N GLU A 13 -26.96 -7.30 -16.93
CA GLU A 13 -27.51 -6.18 -16.15
C GLU A 13 -28.86 -6.56 -15.51
N LYS A 14 -29.71 -7.21 -16.31
CA LYS A 14 -31.03 -7.66 -15.85
C LYS A 14 -30.90 -8.77 -14.80
N LYS A 15 -30.04 -9.76 -15.00
CA LYS A 15 -29.79 -10.85 -14.06
C LYS A 15 -29.32 -10.32 -12.69
N TYR A 16 -28.30 -9.47 -12.68
CA TYR A 16 -27.75 -8.93 -11.42
C TYR A 16 -28.63 -7.86 -10.77
N SER A 17 -29.53 -7.20 -11.51
CA SER A 17 -30.54 -6.34 -10.94
C SER A 17 -31.71 -7.09 -10.32
N GLU A 18 -32.04 -8.28 -10.82
CA GLU A 18 -33.16 -9.11 -10.37
C GLU A 18 -32.75 -10.15 -9.29
N GLU A 19 -31.53 -10.69 -9.32
CA GLU A 19 -31.01 -11.67 -8.34
C GLU A 19 -30.51 -11.04 -7.02
N LYS A 20 -30.57 -9.74 -6.87
CA LYS A 20 -30.19 -9.11 -5.59
C LYS A 20 -31.19 -9.52 -4.50
N ASP A 21 -30.71 -10.34 -3.59
CA ASP A 21 -31.31 -10.60 -2.26
C ASP A 21 -31.36 -9.28 -1.42
N GLY A 22 -31.91 -8.22 -1.98
CA GLY A 22 -32.15 -6.91 -1.36
C GLY A 22 -30.94 -6.15 -0.80
N SER A 23 -29.71 -6.68 -0.92
CA SER A 23 -28.52 -6.06 -0.36
C SER A 23 -27.83 -5.17 -1.39
N THR A 24 -27.62 -3.89 -1.04
CA THR A 24 -26.86 -2.93 -1.88
C THR A 24 -25.37 -3.29 -1.89
N ALA A 25 -24.63 -2.89 -2.94
CA ALA A 25 -23.18 -3.05 -3.01
C ALA A 25 -22.46 -2.47 -1.77
N ALA A 26 -22.96 -1.35 -1.25
CA ALA A 26 -22.46 -0.76 -0.01
C ALA A 26 -22.64 -1.68 1.21
N ALA A 27 -23.80 -2.33 1.35
CA ALA A 27 -24.05 -3.25 2.47
C ALA A 27 -23.17 -4.50 2.34
N ARG A 28 -23.03 -5.03 1.13
CA ARG A 28 -22.16 -6.17 0.84
C ARG A 28 -20.69 -5.83 1.11
N TYR A 29 -20.22 -4.67 0.69
CA TYR A 29 -18.87 -4.18 0.99
C TYR A 29 -18.61 -4.13 2.50
N GLN A 30 -19.56 -3.59 3.29
CA GLN A 30 -19.41 -3.53 4.75
C GLN A 30 -19.34 -4.93 5.39
N GLN A 31 -20.09 -5.89 4.89
CA GLN A 31 -19.98 -7.28 5.36
C GLN A 31 -18.57 -7.85 5.09
N LEU A 32 -18.05 -7.64 3.88
CA LEU A 32 -16.73 -8.12 3.49
C LEU A 32 -15.59 -7.38 4.22
N CYS A 33 -15.80 -6.14 4.63
CA CYS A 33 -14.84 -5.40 5.44
C CYS A 33 -14.50 -6.12 6.74
N THR A 34 -15.45 -6.84 7.36
CA THR A 34 -15.20 -7.57 8.61
C THR A 34 -14.12 -8.66 8.45
N THR A 35 -14.08 -9.31 7.30
CA THR A 35 -13.05 -10.31 6.96
C THR A 35 -11.72 -9.65 6.59
N ARG A 36 -11.77 -8.50 5.91
CA ARG A 36 -10.58 -7.73 5.49
C ARG A 36 -9.87 -7.04 6.64
N ASP A 37 -10.62 -6.47 7.58
CA ASP A 37 -10.11 -5.54 8.59
C ASP A 37 -8.94 -6.09 9.44
N PRO A 38 -8.90 -7.36 9.85
CA PRO A 38 -7.73 -7.92 10.53
C PRO A 38 -6.45 -7.84 9.71
N TYR A 39 -6.55 -8.02 8.38
CA TYR A 39 -5.41 -7.91 7.46
C TYR A 39 -5.01 -6.46 7.24
N LEU A 40 -5.99 -5.57 7.12
CA LEU A 40 -5.76 -4.13 7.02
C LEU A 40 -5.09 -3.56 8.27
N GLN A 41 -5.47 -4.04 9.47
CA GLN A 41 -4.82 -3.60 10.70
C GLN A 41 -3.35 -4.05 10.76
N ARG A 42 -3.05 -5.30 10.38
CA ARG A 42 -1.65 -5.76 10.26
C ARG A 42 -0.86 -4.94 9.24
N ALA A 43 -1.46 -4.65 8.09
CA ALA A 43 -0.85 -3.80 7.07
C ALA A 43 -0.52 -2.40 7.60
N ARG A 44 -1.41 -1.79 8.39
CA ARG A 44 -1.18 -0.51 9.06
C ARG A 44 -0.03 -0.59 10.06
N ASP A 45 0.04 -1.65 10.86
CA ASP A 45 1.11 -1.83 11.82
C ASP A 45 2.47 -2.03 11.13
N CYS A 46 2.52 -2.80 10.03
CA CYS A 46 3.70 -2.92 9.18
C CYS A 46 4.09 -1.58 8.53
N SER A 47 3.10 -0.79 8.09
CA SER A 47 3.31 0.53 7.52
C SER A 47 3.93 1.51 8.52
N LYS A 48 3.50 1.48 9.80
CA LYS A 48 4.04 2.34 10.88
C LYS A 48 5.54 2.17 11.07
N VAL A 49 6.05 0.97 10.91
CA VAL A 49 7.50 0.67 11.09
C VAL A 49 8.30 0.74 9.78
N THR A 50 7.64 1.05 8.66
CA THR A 50 8.27 1.21 7.35
C THR A 50 8.01 2.60 6.78
N ILE A 51 6.99 2.74 5.93
CA ILE A 51 6.54 4.00 5.33
C ILE A 51 5.07 4.23 5.72
N PRO A 52 4.78 5.05 6.74
CA PRO A 52 3.43 5.23 7.28
C PRO A 52 2.39 5.75 6.28
N SER A 53 2.82 6.40 5.22
CA SER A 53 1.93 6.91 4.17
C SER A 53 1.38 5.86 3.23
N LEU A 54 1.91 4.62 3.22
CA LEU A 54 1.43 3.56 2.33
C LEU A 54 0.07 3.02 2.74
N VAL A 55 -0.14 2.84 4.06
CA VAL A 55 -1.42 2.38 4.61
C VAL A 55 -1.77 3.25 5.81
N PRO A 56 -2.29 4.48 5.60
CA PRO A 56 -2.57 5.41 6.67
C PRO A 56 -3.72 4.94 7.56
N GLU A 57 -3.77 5.47 8.79
CA GLU A 57 -4.90 5.26 9.69
C GLU A 57 -6.13 6.05 9.21
N THR A 58 -7.30 5.47 9.31
CA THR A 58 -8.57 6.02 8.80
C THR A 58 -8.96 7.37 9.45
N ASN A 59 -8.44 7.65 10.65
CA ASN A 59 -8.79 8.84 11.43
C ASN A 59 -7.87 10.05 11.19
N LEU A 60 -6.81 9.89 10.40
CA LEU A 60 -6.02 11.02 9.94
C LEU A 60 -6.77 11.68 8.78
N GLY A 61 -7.44 12.80 9.03
CA GLY A 61 -7.98 13.62 7.94
C GLY A 61 -6.89 13.97 6.92
N ASP A 62 -7.26 14.47 5.75
CA ASP A 62 -6.37 14.76 4.60
C ASP A 62 -5.07 15.52 4.93
N HIS A 63 -4.98 16.14 6.10
CA HIS A 63 -3.83 16.92 6.56
C HIS A 63 -3.17 16.38 7.84
N GLY A 64 -3.52 15.16 8.27
CA GLY A 64 -2.93 14.53 9.44
C GLY A 64 -1.42 14.28 9.26
N ARG A 65 -0.60 14.70 10.23
CA ARG A 65 0.84 14.38 10.21
C ARG A 65 1.03 12.91 10.59
N LEU A 66 1.56 12.15 9.67
CA LEU A 66 2.01 10.79 9.93
C LEU A 66 3.32 10.83 10.75
N LYS A 67 3.35 10.10 11.87
CA LYS A 67 4.56 9.94 12.66
C LYS A 67 5.52 9.05 11.90
N THR A 68 6.67 9.59 11.49
CA THR A 68 7.75 8.80 10.89
C THR A 68 8.48 8.01 11.99
N PRO A 69 8.88 6.76 11.73
CA PRO A 69 9.66 5.97 12.69
C PRO A 69 11.03 6.60 12.95
N TYR A 70 11.58 6.35 14.13
CA TYR A 70 12.93 6.79 14.52
C TYR A 70 14.02 6.04 13.76
N GLN A 71 13.76 4.77 13.41
CA GLN A 71 14.65 3.97 12.58
C GLN A 71 14.35 4.19 11.09
N SER A 72 15.37 4.14 10.25
CA SER A 72 15.24 4.30 8.79
C SER A 72 15.39 2.98 8.01
N VAL A 73 15.70 1.89 8.70
CA VAL A 73 16.01 0.58 8.08
C VAL A 73 14.80 0.03 7.35
N GLY A 74 13.60 0.12 7.96
CA GLY A 74 12.36 -0.34 7.34
C GLY A 74 12.04 0.38 6.04
N ALA A 75 12.11 1.71 6.04
CA ALA A 75 11.84 2.53 4.84
C ALA A 75 12.88 2.30 3.74
N ARG A 76 14.18 2.27 4.10
CA ARG A 76 15.28 2.03 3.17
C ARG A 76 15.21 0.62 2.59
N GLY A 77 14.96 -0.37 3.44
CA GLY A 77 14.83 -1.77 3.03
C GLY A 77 13.67 -1.98 2.06
N LEU A 78 12.51 -1.39 2.36
CA LEU A 78 11.35 -1.41 1.46
C LEU A 78 11.66 -0.79 0.09
N GLY A 79 12.33 0.36 0.07
CA GLY A 79 12.75 1.01 -1.17
C GLY A 79 13.69 0.12 -2.00
N ASN A 80 14.71 -0.47 -1.38
CA ASN A 80 15.65 -1.37 -2.05
C ASN A 80 14.95 -2.62 -2.61
N LEU A 81 14.14 -3.29 -1.80
CA LEU A 81 13.46 -4.52 -2.20
C LEU A 81 12.46 -4.25 -3.34
N SER A 82 11.65 -3.18 -3.25
CA SER A 82 10.72 -2.82 -4.33
C SER A 82 11.43 -2.51 -5.64
N THR A 83 12.57 -1.80 -5.58
CA THR A 83 13.38 -1.50 -6.78
C THR A 83 14.01 -2.76 -7.37
N LYS A 84 14.52 -3.67 -6.53
CA LYS A 84 15.07 -4.95 -7.02
C LYS A 84 14.01 -5.82 -7.69
N LEU A 85 12.81 -5.90 -7.10
CA LEU A 85 11.68 -6.62 -7.71
C LEU A 85 11.30 -6.00 -9.06
N GLU A 86 11.22 -4.67 -9.13
CA GLU A 86 10.93 -3.96 -10.36
C GLU A 86 11.96 -4.28 -11.45
N LEU A 87 13.27 -4.15 -11.14
CA LEU A 87 14.33 -4.41 -12.10
C LEU A 87 14.40 -5.88 -12.52
N SER A 88 14.05 -6.81 -11.64
CA SER A 88 14.10 -8.25 -11.93
C SER A 88 12.90 -8.72 -12.74
N LEU A 89 11.70 -8.21 -12.45
CA LEU A 89 10.44 -8.62 -13.09
C LEU A 89 10.13 -7.79 -14.34
N PHE A 90 10.51 -6.52 -14.33
CA PHE A 90 10.28 -5.58 -15.44
C PHE A 90 11.59 -4.91 -15.87
N PRO A 91 12.55 -5.68 -16.41
CA PRO A 91 13.84 -5.12 -16.80
C PRO A 91 13.67 -4.03 -17.87
N PRO A 92 14.43 -2.92 -17.78
CA PRO A 92 14.44 -1.91 -18.81
C PRO A 92 15.06 -2.45 -20.10
N ASN A 93 14.49 -2.10 -21.24
CA ASN A 93 15.03 -2.40 -22.58
C ASN A 93 15.13 -3.88 -22.94
N SER A 94 14.48 -4.77 -22.21
CA SER A 94 14.44 -6.20 -22.54
C SER A 94 13.04 -6.75 -22.31
N PRO A 95 12.51 -7.57 -23.22
CA PRO A 95 11.22 -8.22 -23.01
C PRO A 95 11.32 -9.17 -21.81
N PHE A 96 10.34 -9.10 -20.91
CA PHE A 96 10.25 -9.97 -19.73
C PHE A 96 9.28 -11.14 -19.94
N PHE A 97 8.67 -11.23 -21.11
CA PHE A 97 7.82 -12.34 -21.54
C PHE A 97 8.13 -12.70 -22.99
N LYS A 98 7.78 -13.91 -23.38
CA LYS A 98 7.91 -14.41 -24.74
C LYS A 98 6.61 -15.07 -25.17
N LEU A 99 6.16 -14.78 -26.37
CA LEU A 99 5.01 -15.45 -26.98
C LEU A 99 5.49 -16.68 -27.76
N GLU A 100 4.94 -17.82 -27.46
CA GLU A 100 5.22 -19.08 -28.15
C GLU A 100 3.90 -19.71 -28.57
N ILE A 101 3.88 -20.33 -29.74
CA ILE A 101 2.74 -21.13 -30.16
C ILE A 101 2.87 -22.51 -29.53
N ASP A 102 1.79 -22.97 -28.92
CA ASP A 102 1.74 -24.33 -28.42
C ASP A 102 1.87 -25.32 -29.57
N THR A 103 3.00 -26.03 -29.59
CA THR A 103 3.29 -27.05 -30.59
C THR A 103 2.31 -28.23 -30.54
N LEU A 104 1.58 -28.40 -29.43
CA LEU A 104 0.54 -29.43 -29.31
C LEU A 104 -0.71 -29.06 -30.14
N LEU A 105 -1.01 -27.80 -30.36
CA LEU A 105 -2.08 -27.34 -31.22
C LEU A 105 -1.75 -27.51 -32.71
N LEU A 106 -0.46 -27.64 -33.04
CA LEU A 106 0.03 -27.89 -34.39
C LEU A 106 0.17 -29.40 -34.71
N HIS A 107 -0.33 -30.28 -33.82
CA HIS A 107 -0.27 -31.73 -34.02
C HIS A 107 -1.16 -32.17 -35.18
N GLY A 108 -0.55 -32.44 -36.33
CA GLY A 108 -1.18 -33.10 -37.47
C GLY A 108 -0.78 -32.59 -38.85
N GLU A 109 -0.16 -31.45 -38.96
CA GLU A 109 0.38 -30.97 -40.24
C GLU A 109 1.89 -30.73 -40.12
N ASP A 110 2.65 -31.21 -41.11
CA ASP A 110 4.07 -30.84 -41.28
C ASP A 110 4.14 -29.33 -41.54
N VAL A 111 4.29 -28.55 -40.45
CA VAL A 111 4.39 -27.09 -40.57
C VAL A 111 5.67 -26.77 -41.28
N ASP A 112 5.55 -26.17 -42.48
CA ASP A 112 6.67 -25.74 -43.28
C ASP A 112 7.59 -24.85 -42.41
N PRO A 113 8.94 -25.14 -42.35
CA PRO A 113 9.90 -24.34 -41.59
C PRO A 113 9.85 -22.85 -41.94
N ALA A 114 9.51 -22.48 -43.18
CA ALA A 114 9.31 -21.10 -43.59
C ALA A 114 8.10 -20.45 -42.91
N MET A 115 7.00 -21.16 -42.75
CA MET A 115 5.79 -20.72 -42.04
C MET A 115 6.07 -20.51 -40.55
N LYS A 116 6.81 -21.45 -39.92
CA LYS A 116 7.20 -21.30 -38.51
C LYS A 116 8.06 -20.05 -38.28
N THR A 117 9.05 -19.80 -39.11
CA THR A 117 9.88 -18.57 -39.02
C THR A 117 9.07 -17.30 -39.22
N SER A 118 8.09 -17.31 -40.10
CA SER A 118 7.19 -16.18 -40.32
C SER A 118 6.30 -15.91 -39.09
N LEU A 119 5.77 -16.95 -38.46
CA LEU A 119 4.98 -16.87 -37.24
C LEU A 119 5.81 -16.34 -36.06
N ASP A 120 7.02 -16.89 -35.85
CA ASP A 120 7.92 -16.43 -34.79
C ASP A 120 8.27 -14.95 -34.96
N THR A 121 8.49 -14.52 -36.22
CA THR A 121 8.74 -13.10 -36.52
C THR A 121 7.53 -12.21 -36.22
N ALA A 122 6.32 -12.72 -36.47
CA ALA A 122 5.08 -11.99 -36.16
C ALA A 122 4.86 -11.88 -34.62
N LEU A 123 5.14 -12.94 -33.88
CA LEU A 123 5.03 -12.93 -32.42
C LEU A 123 6.01 -11.95 -31.78
N VAL A 124 7.26 -11.90 -32.24
CA VAL A 124 8.25 -10.92 -31.77
C VAL A 124 7.78 -9.48 -32.03
N LYS A 125 7.11 -9.20 -33.12
CA LYS A 125 6.53 -7.87 -33.38
C LYS A 125 5.42 -7.52 -32.36
N VAL A 126 4.59 -8.51 -32.00
CA VAL A 126 3.55 -8.33 -30.98
C VAL A 126 4.18 -8.09 -29.60
N GLU A 127 5.21 -8.86 -29.23
CA GLU A 127 5.96 -8.63 -27.99
C GLU A 127 6.49 -7.19 -27.90
N LEU A 128 7.15 -6.71 -28.96
CA LEU A 128 7.66 -5.34 -29.01
C LEU A 128 6.54 -4.28 -28.94
N ALA A 129 5.41 -4.52 -29.58
CA ALA A 129 4.26 -3.62 -29.51
C ALA A 129 3.69 -3.53 -28.08
N VAL A 130 3.55 -4.67 -27.40
CA VAL A 130 3.10 -4.72 -26.01
C VAL A 130 4.10 -4.03 -25.07
N MET A 131 5.41 -4.26 -25.27
CA MET A 131 6.44 -3.57 -24.49
C MET A 131 6.38 -2.05 -24.65
N THR A 132 6.21 -1.57 -25.89
CA THR A 132 6.06 -0.14 -26.17
C THR A 132 4.81 0.43 -25.52
N MET A 133 3.71 -0.30 -25.54
CA MET A 133 2.46 0.10 -24.88
C MET A 133 2.64 0.23 -23.36
N LEU A 134 3.28 -0.76 -22.71
CA LEU A 134 3.56 -0.72 -21.28
C LEU A 134 4.47 0.45 -20.89
N GLU A 135 5.44 0.79 -21.73
CA GLU A 135 6.29 1.97 -21.53
C GLU A 135 5.51 3.27 -21.66
N THR A 136 4.64 3.38 -22.66
CA THR A 136 3.79 4.55 -22.88
C THR A 136 2.82 4.77 -21.71
N MET A 137 2.29 3.70 -21.14
CA MET A 137 1.41 3.71 -19.96
C MET A 137 2.15 3.99 -18.66
N SER A 138 3.47 4.15 -18.67
CA SER A 138 4.29 4.27 -17.46
C SER A 138 4.06 3.12 -16.47
N ALA A 139 3.84 1.91 -16.99
CA ALA A 139 3.48 0.72 -16.19
C ALA A 139 4.49 0.43 -15.08
N ARG A 140 5.78 0.73 -15.27
CA ARG A 140 6.82 0.53 -14.25
C ARG A 140 6.58 1.34 -12.98
N ALA A 141 6.18 2.61 -13.11
CA ALA A 141 5.91 3.45 -11.95
C ALA A 141 4.75 2.89 -11.11
N SER A 142 3.67 2.44 -11.77
CA SER A 142 2.54 1.78 -11.12
C SER A 142 2.96 0.45 -10.48
N MET A 143 3.77 -0.36 -11.16
CA MET A 143 4.26 -1.62 -10.61
C MET A 143 5.20 -1.41 -9.42
N HIS A 144 6.04 -0.36 -9.42
CA HIS A 144 6.86 -0.01 -8.27
C HIS A 144 6.01 0.32 -7.03
N GLU A 145 4.91 1.07 -7.21
CA GLU A 145 3.93 1.32 -6.15
C GLU A 145 3.27 0.02 -5.69
N ALA A 146 2.83 -0.82 -6.64
CA ALA A 146 2.23 -2.11 -6.35
C ALA A 146 3.16 -3.02 -5.52
N PHE A 147 4.45 -3.07 -5.84
CA PHE A 147 5.43 -3.85 -5.07
C PHE A 147 5.58 -3.33 -3.64
N LYS A 148 5.59 -2.01 -3.42
CA LYS A 148 5.59 -1.45 -2.06
C LYS A 148 4.35 -1.88 -1.28
N GLN A 149 3.17 -1.85 -1.90
CA GLN A 149 1.94 -2.32 -1.27
C GLN A 149 1.98 -3.83 -0.97
N LEU A 150 2.45 -4.65 -1.91
CA LEU A 150 2.60 -6.09 -1.70
C LEU A 150 3.55 -6.43 -0.55
N ILE A 151 4.70 -5.76 -0.47
CA ILE A 151 5.69 -6.00 0.58
C ILE A 151 5.12 -5.61 1.96
N VAL A 152 4.40 -4.48 2.07
CA VAL A 152 3.92 -3.93 3.34
C VAL A 152 2.55 -4.47 3.72
N ALA A 153 1.59 -4.47 2.79
CA ALA A 153 0.21 -4.88 3.06
C ALA A 153 -0.06 -6.35 2.71
N GLY A 154 0.85 -7.00 1.96
CA GLY A 154 0.66 -8.36 1.48
C GLY A 154 -0.38 -8.50 0.37
N ASN A 155 -1.07 -7.42 0.02
CA ASN A 155 -2.20 -7.41 -0.91
C ASN A 155 -2.23 -6.12 -1.72
N VAL A 156 -2.56 -6.23 -2.99
CA VAL A 156 -2.81 -5.09 -3.87
C VAL A 156 -3.76 -5.50 -4.99
N LEU A 157 -4.63 -4.60 -5.40
CA LEU A 157 -5.48 -4.78 -6.57
C LEU A 157 -4.98 -3.86 -7.69
N LEU A 158 -4.71 -4.44 -8.85
CA LEU A 158 -4.38 -3.70 -10.06
C LEU A 158 -5.62 -3.61 -10.94
N TYR A 159 -5.87 -2.43 -11.48
CA TYR A 159 -6.84 -2.20 -12.53
C TYR A 159 -6.11 -1.76 -13.78
N VAL A 160 -6.14 -2.61 -14.81
CA VAL A 160 -5.48 -2.37 -16.10
C VAL A 160 -6.48 -1.72 -17.04
N ASN A 161 -6.19 -0.49 -17.43
CA ASN A 161 -7.00 0.30 -18.34
C ASN A 161 -6.15 0.68 -19.58
N PRO A 162 -6.72 0.93 -20.75
CA PRO A 162 -5.99 1.46 -21.90
C PRO A 162 -5.14 2.71 -21.61
N ASP A 163 -5.55 3.54 -20.64
CA ASP A 163 -4.83 4.76 -20.23
C ASP A 163 -3.69 4.51 -19.25
N GLY A 164 -3.61 3.33 -18.62
CA GLY A 164 -2.57 2.98 -17.67
C GLY A 164 -2.97 1.90 -16.65
N ILE A 165 -2.05 1.61 -15.74
CA ILE A 165 -2.27 0.67 -14.63
C ILE A 165 -2.53 1.47 -13.36
N ARG A 166 -3.68 1.25 -12.77
CA ARG A 166 -4.06 1.86 -11.49
C ARG A 166 -3.83 0.88 -10.36
N VAL A 167 -3.17 1.34 -9.31
CA VAL A 167 -2.92 0.59 -8.08
C VAL A 167 -4.00 0.94 -7.06
N ILE A 168 -4.75 -0.04 -6.60
CA ILE A 168 -5.81 0.12 -5.61
C ILE A 168 -5.35 -0.54 -4.31
N HIS A 169 -5.34 0.26 -3.24
CA HIS A 169 -4.83 -0.14 -1.94
C HIS A 169 -5.85 -1.00 -1.18
N LEU A 170 -5.37 -1.85 -0.27
CA LEU A 170 -6.19 -2.80 0.49
C LEU A 170 -7.34 -2.15 1.28
N ASP A 171 -7.23 -0.90 1.66
CA ASP A 171 -8.28 -0.15 2.38
C ASP A 171 -9.53 0.13 1.53
N ARG A 172 -9.39 0.09 0.19
CA ARG A 172 -10.42 0.48 -0.77
C ARG A 172 -11.12 -0.67 -1.47
N TYR A 173 -10.70 -1.91 -1.26
CA TYR A 173 -11.34 -3.06 -1.90
C TYR A 173 -11.50 -4.25 -0.96
N CYS A 174 -12.46 -5.09 -1.27
CA CYS A 174 -12.66 -6.39 -0.66
C CYS A 174 -12.66 -7.46 -1.73
N VAL A 175 -12.15 -8.65 -1.39
CA VAL A 175 -12.08 -9.80 -2.30
C VAL A 175 -12.68 -11.01 -1.61
N VAL A 176 -13.46 -11.80 -2.33
CA VAL A 176 -13.92 -13.12 -1.94
C VAL A 176 -13.24 -14.15 -2.84
N ARG A 177 -12.77 -15.23 -2.24
CA ARG A 177 -12.09 -16.30 -2.96
C ARG A 177 -12.72 -17.65 -2.63
N ASP A 178 -12.65 -18.54 -3.59
CA ASP A 178 -12.97 -19.94 -3.37
C ASP A 178 -11.84 -20.66 -2.58
N PRO A 179 -12.06 -21.89 -2.08
CA PRO A 179 -11.02 -22.66 -1.39
C PRO A 179 -9.78 -22.94 -2.24
N MET A 180 -9.91 -22.98 -3.56
CA MET A 180 -8.76 -23.12 -4.47
C MET A 180 -7.96 -21.82 -4.63
N GLY A 181 -8.54 -20.69 -4.18
CA GLY A 181 -7.94 -19.36 -4.19
C GLY A 181 -8.27 -18.53 -5.43
N SER A 182 -9.20 -19.02 -6.30
CA SER A 182 -9.73 -18.26 -7.41
C SER A 182 -10.64 -17.13 -6.90
N ILE A 183 -10.66 -16.02 -7.60
CA ILE A 183 -11.46 -14.86 -7.21
C ILE A 183 -12.91 -15.10 -7.67
N THR A 184 -13.86 -14.91 -6.78
CA THR A 184 -15.30 -14.98 -7.10
C THR A 184 -15.94 -13.59 -7.12
N GLU A 185 -15.52 -12.70 -6.23
CA GLU A 185 -16.10 -11.37 -6.11
C GLU A 185 -15.03 -10.36 -5.70
N ILE A 186 -15.05 -9.17 -6.30
CA ILE A 186 -14.29 -8.00 -5.85
C ILE A 186 -15.26 -6.83 -5.73
N ILE A 187 -15.21 -6.10 -4.62
CA ILE A 187 -15.93 -4.83 -4.47
C ILE A 187 -14.93 -3.74 -4.12
N ILE A 188 -14.93 -2.66 -4.90
CA ILE A 188 -14.06 -1.50 -4.72
C ILE A 188 -14.91 -0.33 -4.26
N GLU A 189 -14.53 0.34 -3.17
CA GLU A 189 -15.14 1.59 -2.70
C GLU A 189 -14.25 2.76 -3.09
N GLU A 190 -14.84 3.75 -3.76
CA GLU A 190 -14.15 4.99 -4.17
C GLU A 190 -14.97 6.21 -3.79
N GLU A 191 -14.26 7.26 -3.44
CA GLU A 191 -14.87 8.57 -3.21
C GLU A 191 -14.68 9.45 -4.45
N VAL A 192 -15.80 9.90 -5.02
CA VAL A 192 -15.81 10.71 -6.22
C VAL A 192 -16.53 12.02 -5.94
N TYR A 193 -16.04 13.09 -6.53
CA TYR A 193 -16.74 14.38 -6.45
C TYR A 193 -18.06 14.34 -7.23
N PRO A 194 -19.13 14.91 -6.68
CA PRO A 194 -20.45 14.92 -7.33
C PRO A 194 -20.47 15.46 -8.75
N GLU A 195 -19.55 16.33 -9.09
CA GLU A 195 -19.40 16.93 -10.44
C GLU A 195 -19.06 15.89 -11.53
N ALA A 196 -18.45 14.77 -11.14
CA ALA A 196 -18.10 13.67 -12.04
C ALA A 196 -19.25 12.68 -12.26
N LEU A 197 -20.36 12.82 -11.51
CA LEU A 197 -21.52 11.94 -11.61
C LEU A 197 -22.61 12.51 -12.52
N PRO A 198 -23.39 11.64 -13.21
CA PRO A 198 -24.61 12.08 -13.88
C PRO A 198 -25.58 12.72 -12.86
N LYS A 199 -26.32 13.75 -13.30
CA LYS A 199 -27.19 14.55 -12.43
C LYS A 199 -28.22 13.73 -11.63
N GLU A 200 -28.62 12.57 -12.16
CA GLU A 200 -29.59 11.65 -11.56
C GLU A 200 -29.09 10.95 -10.30
N PHE A 201 -27.75 10.91 -10.12
CA PHE A 201 -27.08 10.26 -8.98
C PHE A 201 -26.57 11.24 -7.94
N LEU A 202 -26.85 12.54 -8.13
CA LEU A 202 -26.50 13.56 -7.16
C LEU A 202 -27.38 13.41 -5.92
N PRO A 203 -26.86 13.66 -4.71
CA PRO A 203 -27.67 13.75 -3.50
C PRO A 203 -28.74 14.84 -3.63
N ASP A 204 -29.97 14.57 -3.17
CA ASP A 204 -31.10 15.52 -3.22
C ASP A 204 -30.78 16.82 -2.47
N ASP A 205 -29.87 16.79 -1.48
CA ASP A 205 -29.40 17.94 -0.71
C ASP A 205 -28.25 18.73 -1.39
N PHE A 206 -27.89 18.37 -2.64
CA PHE A 206 -26.77 19.01 -3.33
C PHE A 206 -27.18 20.38 -3.90
N THR A 207 -27.28 21.37 -3.01
CA THR A 207 -27.55 22.77 -3.39
C THR A 207 -26.30 23.44 -3.95
N THR A 208 -26.52 24.44 -4.83
CA THR A 208 -25.45 25.19 -5.51
C THR A 208 -24.49 25.91 -4.55
N GLN A 209 -24.88 26.10 -3.29
CA GLN A 209 -24.04 26.71 -2.24
C GLN A 209 -22.94 25.79 -1.69
N GLU A 210 -23.10 24.46 -1.80
CA GLU A 210 -22.06 23.50 -1.36
C GLU A 210 -20.89 23.37 -2.36
N LYS A 211 -21.03 23.92 -3.56
CA LYS A 211 -19.96 23.95 -4.58
C LYS A 211 -18.77 24.84 -4.19
N THR A 212 -18.95 25.78 -3.28
CA THR A 212 -17.96 26.80 -2.91
C THR A 212 -17.45 26.68 -1.48
N GLY A 213 -17.89 25.67 -0.72
CA GLY A 213 -17.42 25.44 0.64
C GLY A 213 -16.06 24.74 0.71
N PRO A 214 -15.31 24.93 1.81
CA PRO A 214 -14.00 24.31 2.00
C PRO A 214 -14.05 22.78 2.15
N THR A 215 -15.20 22.19 2.31
CA THR A 215 -15.42 20.73 2.41
C THR A 215 -16.35 20.28 1.28
N LYS A 216 -15.77 19.84 0.16
CA LYS A 216 -16.53 19.18 -0.91
C LYS A 216 -17.02 17.84 -0.37
N LYS A 217 -18.32 17.63 -0.27
CA LYS A 217 -18.89 16.32 0.07
C LYS A 217 -18.61 15.36 -1.08
N SER A 218 -17.82 14.32 -0.82
CA SER A 218 -17.60 13.21 -1.75
C SER A 218 -18.79 12.23 -1.72
N VAL A 219 -19.01 11.55 -2.84
CA VAL A 219 -20.02 10.48 -2.95
C VAL A 219 -19.27 9.16 -3.11
N LYS A 220 -19.66 8.15 -2.34
CA LYS A 220 -19.09 6.81 -2.42
C LYS A 220 -19.71 6.05 -3.59
N ILE A 221 -18.85 5.57 -4.47
CA ILE A 221 -19.18 4.69 -5.59
C ILE A 221 -18.63 3.30 -5.26
N HIS A 222 -19.38 2.27 -5.59
CA HIS A 222 -18.96 0.89 -5.46
C HIS A 222 -18.85 0.28 -6.85
N THR A 223 -17.66 -0.22 -7.20
CA THR A 223 -17.45 -1.04 -8.40
C THR A 223 -17.52 -2.51 -7.97
N CYS A 224 -18.52 -3.22 -8.46
CA CYS A 224 -18.71 -4.64 -8.22
C CYS A 224 -18.16 -5.43 -9.39
N VAL A 225 -17.34 -6.43 -9.12
CA VAL A 225 -16.74 -7.33 -10.10
C VAL A 225 -17.07 -8.76 -9.68
N HIS A 226 -17.65 -9.54 -10.59
CA HIS A 226 -18.03 -10.93 -10.36
C HIS A 226 -17.38 -11.83 -11.39
N PHE A 227 -16.92 -12.99 -10.94
CA PHE A 227 -16.31 -14.01 -11.79
C PHE A 227 -17.21 -15.25 -11.78
N GLU A 228 -17.86 -15.53 -12.92
CA GLU A 228 -18.73 -16.67 -13.11
C GLU A 228 -18.58 -17.24 -14.53
N HIS A 229 -18.60 -18.57 -14.65
CA HIS A 229 -18.61 -19.28 -15.93
C HIS A 229 -17.50 -18.83 -16.90
N GLU A 230 -16.26 -18.72 -16.39
CA GLU A 230 -15.07 -18.29 -17.16
C GLU A 230 -15.20 -16.85 -17.72
N LYS A 231 -16.08 -16.05 -17.14
CA LYS A 231 -16.27 -14.64 -17.50
C LYS A 231 -16.17 -13.73 -16.29
N CYS A 232 -15.67 -12.54 -16.52
CA CYS A 232 -15.59 -11.44 -15.57
C CYS A 232 -16.63 -10.38 -15.94
N TYR A 233 -17.47 -10.00 -15.01
CA TYR A 233 -18.50 -8.97 -15.16
C TYR A 233 -18.27 -7.86 -14.16
N TRP A 234 -18.44 -6.60 -14.55
CA TRP A 234 -18.35 -5.47 -13.60
C TRP A 234 -19.40 -4.41 -13.91
N TYR A 235 -19.78 -3.70 -12.86
CA TYR A 235 -20.67 -2.54 -12.94
C TYR A 235 -20.39 -1.60 -11.76
N GLN A 236 -20.83 -0.35 -11.88
CA GLN A 236 -20.73 0.63 -10.79
C GLN A 236 -22.10 0.94 -10.20
N GLU A 237 -22.12 1.13 -8.88
CA GLU A 237 -23.32 1.41 -8.12
C GLU A 237 -23.12 2.60 -7.18
N VAL A 238 -24.13 3.46 -7.09
CA VAL A 238 -24.21 4.57 -6.14
C VAL A 238 -25.56 4.47 -5.39
N LYS A 239 -25.52 4.40 -4.07
CA LYS A 239 -26.71 4.32 -3.21
C LYS A 239 -27.73 3.24 -3.64
N GLY A 240 -27.29 2.11 -4.10
CA GLY A 240 -28.16 1.01 -4.55
C GLY A 240 -28.69 1.14 -5.97
N LYS A 241 -28.24 2.16 -6.73
CA LYS A 241 -28.60 2.33 -8.14
C LYS A 241 -27.37 2.15 -9.02
N GLN A 242 -27.48 1.28 -10.01
CA GLN A 242 -26.42 1.07 -11.00
C GLN A 242 -26.31 2.30 -11.93
N ILE A 243 -25.07 2.68 -12.23
CA ILE A 243 -24.78 3.78 -13.14
C ILE A 243 -24.80 3.23 -14.58
N PRO A 244 -25.68 3.75 -15.46
CA PRO A 244 -25.73 3.30 -16.86
C PRO A 244 -24.41 3.52 -17.60
N GLY A 245 -24.02 2.56 -18.45
CA GLY A 245 -22.81 2.64 -19.27
C GLY A 245 -21.49 2.37 -18.53
N THR A 246 -21.54 1.91 -17.28
CA THR A 246 -20.33 1.52 -16.52
C THR A 246 -20.13 0.01 -16.44
N SER A 247 -21.08 -0.76 -16.93
CA SER A 247 -21.01 -2.22 -17.01
C SER A 247 -20.11 -2.69 -18.12
N GLY A 248 -19.41 -3.78 -17.87
CA GLY A 248 -18.57 -4.44 -18.85
C GLY A 248 -18.44 -5.93 -18.59
N MET A 249 -17.99 -6.66 -19.60
CA MET A 249 -17.78 -8.09 -19.56
C MET A 249 -16.56 -8.47 -20.38
N CYS A 250 -15.79 -9.43 -19.90
CA CYS A 250 -14.69 -10.05 -20.65
C CYS A 250 -14.51 -11.51 -20.21
N PRO A 251 -13.77 -12.32 -20.96
CA PRO A 251 -13.30 -13.62 -20.45
C PRO A 251 -12.49 -13.42 -19.16
N GLU A 252 -12.56 -14.38 -18.23
CA GLU A 252 -11.84 -14.30 -16.94
C GLU A 252 -10.34 -14.10 -17.13
N GLU A 253 -9.73 -14.79 -18.11
CA GLU A 253 -8.31 -14.67 -18.44
C GLU A 253 -7.91 -13.24 -18.88
N CYS A 254 -8.85 -12.46 -19.41
CA CYS A 254 -8.65 -11.09 -19.86
C CYS A 254 -9.17 -10.04 -18.86
N SER A 255 -9.43 -10.44 -17.61
CA SER A 255 -9.94 -9.53 -16.60
C SER A 255 -9.00 -8.33 -16.39
N PRO A 256 -9.52 -7.09 -16.42
CA PRO A 256 -8.72 -5.91 -16.10
C PRO A 256 -8.42 -5.80 -14.60
N PHE A 257 -9.07 -6.60 -13.75
CA PHE A 257 -8.90 -6.59 -12.30
C PHE A 257 -8.01 -7.74 -11.85
N ILE A 258 -6.82 -7.43 -11.32
CA ILE A 258 -5.82 -8.41 -10.91
C ILE A 258 -5.53 -8.23 -9.42
N ALA A 259 -6.11 -9.09 -8.57
CA ALA A 259 -5.86 -9.05 -7.13
C ALA A 259 -4.66 -9.95 -6.77
N LEU A 260 -3.55 -9.31 -6.43
CA LEU A 260 -2.29 -9.94 -6.09
C LEU A 260 -2.16 -10.16 -4.59
N ARG A 261 -1.52 -11.27 -4.20
CA ARG A 261 -1.12 -11.61 -2.84
C ARG A 261 0.38 -11.87 -2.80
N TRP A 262 1.07 -11.38 -1.76
CA TRP A 262 2.48 -11.67 -1.57
C TRP A 262 2.72 -13.12 -1.18
N GLU A 263 2.14 -13.55 -0.07
CA GLU A 263 2.22 -14.91 0.42
C GLU A 263 0.81 -15.46 0.60
N ARG A 264 0.54 -16.59 -0.06
CA ARG A 264 -0.73 -17.30 0.05
C ARG A 264 -0.68 -18.28 1.21
N ILE A 265 -1.63 -18.18 2.12
CA ILE A 265 -1.91 -19.20 3.11
C ILE A 265 -3.23 -19.88 2.72
N ASP A 266 -3.27 -21.19 2.82
CA ASP A 266 -4.48 -21.95 2.56
C ASP A 266 -5.61 -21.50 3.50
N THR A 267 -6.82 -21.45 2.99
CA THR A 267 -8.03 -20.94 3.68
C THR A 267 -8.09 -19.43 3.95
N GLU A 268 -7.04 -18.65 3.67
CA GLU A 268 -7.07 -17.18 3.80
C GLU A 268 -7.43 -16.51 2.47
N GLU A 269 -8.38 -15.58 2.50
CA GLU A 269 -8.77 -14.80 1.31
C GLU A 269 -7.70 -13.76 0.94
N TYR A 270 -6.99 -13.24 1.94
CA TYR A 270 -5.95 -12.22 1.80
C TYR A 270 -4.56 -12.81 2.04
N GLY A 271 -3.55 -12.23 1.42
CA GLY A 271 -2.16 -12.63 1.58
C GLY A 271 -1.51 -12.01 2.82
N ARG A 272 -0.40 -12.61 3.25
CA ARG A 272 0.46 -12.10 4.31
C ARG A 272 1.56 -11.23 3.74
N SER A 273 1.99 -10.23 4.50
CA SER A 273 3.03 -9.31 4.08
C SER A 273 4.43 -9.86 4.36
N TYR A 274 5.41 -9.43 3.56
CA TYR A 274 6.81 -9.74 3.84
C TYR A 274 7.30 -9.10 5.15
N ILE A 275 6.81 -7.89 5.45
CA ILE A 275 7.18 -7.16 6.66
C ILE A 275 6.68 -7.84 7.94
N GLU A 276 5.57 -8.59 7.89
CA GLU A 276 5.07 -9.34 9.06
C GLU A 276 6.13 -10.28 9.63
N GLN A 277 6.95 -10.90 8.78
CA GLN A 277 8.02 -11.81 9.21
C GLN A 277 9.11 -11.10 10.02
N TRP A 278 9.32 -9.82 9.79
CA TRP A 278 10.36 -8.99 10.39
C TRP A 278 9.81 -7.94 11.36
N TYR A 279 8.49 -7.95 11.60
CA TYR A 279 7.80 -6.94 12.37
C TYR A 279 8.34 -6.83 13.81
N GLY A 280 8.66 -7.97 14.44
CA GLY A 280 9.24 -7.99 15.77
C GLY A 280 10.60 -7.28 15.85
N ASP A 281 11.48 -7.53 14.88
CA ASP A 281 12.80 -6.90 14.81
C ASP A 281 12.71 -5.41 14.53
N LEU A 282 11.81 -5.00 13.60
CA LEU A 282 11.58 -3.59 13.28
C LEU A 282 10.99 -2.81 14.47
N THR A 283 10.05 -3.41 15.21
CA THR A 283 9.45 -2.80 16.40
C THR A 283 10.44 -2.70 17.54
N ALA A 284 11.26 -3.73 17.76
CA ALA A 284 12.33 -3.71 18.74
C ALA A 284 13.37 -2.62 18.42
N LEU A 285 13.74 -2.51 17.16
CA LEU A 285 14.66 -1.48 16.68
C LEU A 285 14.09 -0.07 16.89
N GLU A 286 12.82 0.16 16.57
CA GLU A 286 12.13 1.43 16.81
C GLU A 286 12.16 1.83 18.27
N SER A 287 11.81 0.89 19.16
CA SER A 287 11.81 1.14 20.62
C SER A 287 13.20 1.44 21.17
N LEU A 288 14.22 0.74 20.66
CA LEU A 288 15.61 0.96 21.09
C LEU A 288 16.11 2.34 20.61
N TYR A 289 15.87 2.72 19.35
CA TYR A 289 16.23 4.05 18.85
C TYR A 289 15.56 5.16 19.66
N GLN A 290 14.25 5.03 19.91
CA GLN A 290 13.52 6.00 20.72
C GLN A 290 14.15 6.12 22.11
N SER A 291 14.41 4.99 22.79
CA SER A 291 14.98 4.96 24.13
C SER A 291 16.39 5.57 24.19
N VAL A 292 17.24 5.30 23.19
CA VAL A 292 18.59 5.87 23.11
C VAL A 292 18.52 7.38 22.88
N LEU A 293 17.63 7.86 22.00
CA LEU A 293 17.46 9.29 21.75
C LEU A 293 16.93 10.03 22.98
N GLU A 294 15.94 9.47 23.68
CA GLU A 294 15.39 10.04 24.91
C GLU A 294 16.43 10.06 26.05
N ALA A 295 17.19 8.97 26.21
CA ALA A 295 18.27 8.91 27.19
C ALA A 295 19.38 9.91 26.87
N SER A 296 19.80 10.03 25.60
CA SER A 296 20.80 11.01 25.16
C SER A 296 20.33 12.45 25.41
N ALA A 297 19.06 12.74 25.12
CA ALA A 297 18.46 14.04 25.40
C ALA A 297 18.39 14.36 26.90
N ALA A 298 18.08 13.35 27.73
CA ALA A 298 18.07 13.48 29.17
C ALA A 298 19.49 13.69 29.74
N MET A 299 20.48 12.97 29.22
CA MET A 299 21.88 13.09 29.64
C MET A 299 22.51 14.43 29.25
N SER A 300 22.05 15.06 28.16
CA SER A 300 22.51 16.39 27.76
C SER A 300 22.02 17.52 28.68
N LYS A 301 21.03 17.25 29.54
CA LYS A 301 20.54 18.19 30.54
C LYS A 301 21.43 18.15 31.76
N VAL A 302 22.22 19.20 31.97
CA VAL A 302 23.00 19.38 33.19
C VAL A 302 22.15 20.20 34.16
N LEU A 303 21.81 19.64 35.31
CA LEU A 303 21.13 20.33 36.39
C LEU A 303 22.10 20.65 37.50
N PHE A 304 22.21 21.92 37.85
CA PHE A 304 22.96 22.34 39.02
C PHE A 304 22.05 22.50 40.20
N MET A 305 22.34 21.73 41.26
CA MET A 305 21.65 21.89 42.54
C MET A 305 22.52 22.77 43.42
N VAL A 306 21.93 23.82 43.97
CA VAL A 306 22.60 24.72 44.92
C VAL A 306 22.00 24.52 46.28
N ASN A 307 22.86 24.31 47.28
CA ASN A 307 22.42 24.14 48.67
C ASN A 307 21.75 25.44 49.16
N PRO A 308 20.46 25.41 49.60
CA PRO A 308 19.77 26.62 50.03
C PRO A 308 20.42 27.31 51.23
N ASN A 309 21.18 26.58 52.05
CA ASN A 309 21.88 27.09 53.23
C ASN A 309 23.35 27.42 52.91
N GLY A 310 23.79 27.31 51.66
CA GLY A 310 25.17 27.58 51.28
C GLY A 310 25.47 29.06 51.03
N THR A 311 26.73 29.36 50.88
CA THR A 311 27.21 30.73 50.60
C THR A 311 27.09 31.13 49.10
N THR A 312 26.87 30.16 48.24
CA THR A 312 26.77 30.35 46.77
C THR A 312 25.38 30.78 46.36
N ARG A 313 25.26 31.92 45.72
CA ARG A 313 23.95 32.42 45.21
C ARG A 313 23.61 31.87 43.81
N PRO A 314 22.46 31.26 43.64
CA PRO A 314 22.06 30.67 42.32
C PRO A 314 22.08 31.66 41.17
N ARG A 315 21.63 32.91 41.43
CA ARG A 315 21.63 34.01 40.41
C ARG A 315 23.04 34.43 39.94
N THR A 316 24.00 34.39 40.84
CA THR A 316 25.38 34.75 40.50
C THR A 316 26.01 33.69 39.62
N LEU A 317 25.68 32.42 39.91
CA LEU A 317 26.15 31.29 39.11
C LEU A 317 25.52 31.24 37.72
N SER A 318 24.19 31.47 37.62
CA SER A 318 23.47 31.41 36.35
C SER A 318 23.87 32.58 35.38
N ASN A 319 24.31 33.69 35.90
CA ASN A 319 24.71 34.87 35.10
C ASN A 319 26.22 34.93 34.85
N ALA A 320 27.01 34.00 35.41
CA ALA A 320 28.45 33.99 35.26
C ALA A 320 28.86 33.57 33.84
N ALA A 321 29.72 34.35 33.23
CA ALA A 321 30.31 34.02 31.93
C ALA A 321 31.33 32.88 32.09
N ASN A 322 31.62 32.19 30.99
CA ASN A 322 32.62 31.13 31.01
C ASN A 322 33.97 31.65 31.45
N GLY A 323 34.55 31.06 32.52
CA GLY A 323 35.80 31.52 33.13
C GLY A 323 35.66 32.64 34.18
N ALA A 324 34.45 33.03 34.56
CA ALA A 324 34.23 34.05 35.60
C ALA A 324 34.62 33.51 37.01
N ILE A 325 35.19 34.39 37.84
CA ILE A 325 35.47 34.08 39.25
C ILE A 325 34.23 34.44 40.07
N VAL A 326 33.61 33.41 40.64
CA VAL A 326 32.38 33.52 41.46
C VAL A 326 32.71 33.18 42.91
N GLN A 327 32.23 33.98 43.84
CA GLN A 327 32.37 33.73 45.25
C GLN A 327 31.40 32.63 45.70
N GLY A 328 31.88 31.55 46.31
CA GLY A 328 31.07 30.44 46.80
C GLY A 328 31.93 29.26 47.29
N SER A 329 31.28 28.23 47.75
CA SER A 329 31.93 26.95 48.12
C SER A 329 31.64 25.90 47.04
N ALA A 330 32.66 25.15 46.65
CA ALA A 330 32.49 24.04 45.68
C ALA A 330 31.49 22.96 46.15
N ASN A 331 31.35 22.80 47.46
CA ASN A 331 30.42 21.85 48.07
C ASN A 331 28.96 22.32 48.06
N ASP A 332 28.72 23.60 47.79
CA ASP A 332 27.37 24.16 47.70
C ASP A 332 26.69 23.85 46.38
N VAL A 333 27.44 23.45 45.36
CA VAL A 333 26.94 23.17 44.02
C VAL A 333 27.18 21.74 43.67
N THR A 334 26.09 20.99 43.52
CA THR A 334 26.14 19.58 43.07
C THR A 334 25.64 19.55 41.61
N VAL A 335 26.44 18.97 40.76
CA VAL A 335 26.03 18.72 39.36
C VAL A 335 25.36 17.39 39.29
N LEU A 336 24.06 17.39 38.98
CA LEU A 336 23.33 16.16 38.69
C LEU A 336 23.63 15.77 37.24
N GLN A 337 24.59 14.89 37.06
CA GLN A 337 24.87 14.22 35.79
C GLN A 337 24.51 12.74 35.94
N SER A 338 23.81 12.21 34.96
CA SER A 338 23.49 10.79 34.91
C SER A 338 24.69 9.97 34.39
N GLN A 339 25.77 9.90 35.21
CA GLN A 339 27.03 9.23 34.83
C GLN A 339 26.91 7.69 34.74
N GLY A 340 25.88 7.07 35.36
CA GLY A 340 25.75 5.61 35.44
C GLY A 340 25.21 4.91 34.20
N LYS A 341 24.70 5.62 33.18
CA LYS A 341 23.98 5.01 32.04
C LYS A 341 24.80 4.84 30.75
N LEU A 342 26.09 5.19 30.76
CA LEU A 342 26.93 5.06 29.56
C LEU A 342 27.07 3.60 29.09
N ASN A 343 27.22 2.66 30.02
CA ASN A 343 27.34 1.24 29.71
C ASN A 343 26.02 0.68 29.15
N ASP A 344 24.89 1.14 29.66
CA ASP A 344 23.55 0.73 29.16
C ASP A 344 23.33 1.23 27.74
N LEU A 345 23.75 2.46 27.45
CA LEU A 345 23.68 3.02 26.09
C LEU A 345 24.62 2.30 25.11
N GLN A 346 25.81 1.89 25.53
CA GLN A 346 26.71 1.08 24.71
C GLN A 346 26.12 -0.28 24.40
N LEU A 347 25.49 -0.93 25.39
CA LEU A 347 24.79 -2.20 25.20
C LEU A 347 23.62 -2.02 24.23
N ALA A 348 22.82 -0.97 24.38
CA ALA A 348 21.73 -0.65 23.48
C ALA A 348 22.23 -0.42 22.03
N SER A 349 23.32 0.35 21.86
CA SER A 349 23.93 0.59 20.53
C SER A 349 24.41 -0.73 19.88
N SER A 350 25.07 -1.59 20.65
CA SER A 350 25.53 -2.90 20.12
C SER A 350 24.35 -3.82 19.75
N THR A 351 23.24 -3.71 20.46
CA THR A 351 22.02 -4.46 20.14
C THR A 351 21.36 -3.92 18.88
N ILE A 352 21.30 -2.61 18.72
CA ILE A 352 20.83 -1.94 17.50
C ILE A 352 21.62 -2.44 16.29
N GLU A 353 22.96 -2.42 16.33
CA GLU A 353 23.82 -2.89 15.24
C GLU A 353 23.55 -4.35 14.85
N ARG A 354 23.30 -5.22 15.85
CA ARG A 354 22.97 -6.63 15.58
C ARG A 354 21.62 -6.78 14.88
N ILE A 355 20.60 -6.04 15.30
CA ILE A 355 19.28 -6.07 14.68
C ILE A 355 19.35 -5.49 13.28
N GLU A 356 20.05 -4.38 13.09
CA GLU A 356 20.27 -3.79 11.76
C GLU A 356 20.98 -4.74 10.80
N SER A 357 22.01 -5.45 11.30
CA SER A 357 22.70 -6.46 10.49
C SER A 357 21.77 -7.59 10.06
N ARG A 358 20.89 -8.10 10.96
CA ARG A 358 19.88 -9.12 10.58
C ARG A 358 18.90 -8.60 9.55
N LEU A 359 18.37 -7.39 9.75
CA LEU A 359 17.42 -6.78 8.83
C LEU A 359 18.06 -6.45 7.48
N SER A 360 19.34 -6.12 7.45
CA SER A 360 20.05 -5.87 6.18
C SER A 360 20.06 -7.12 5.29
N PHE A 361 20.23 -8.31 5.85
CA PHE A 361 20.14 -9.57 5.09
C PHE A 361 18.73 -9.83 4.55
N ALA A 362 17.70 -9.37 5.24
CA ALA A 362 16.30 -9.54 4.82
C ALA A 362 15.93 -8.63 3.63
N PHE A 363 16.52 -7.43 3.55
CA PHE A 363 16.13 -6.40 2.59
C PHE A 363 17.18 -6.14 1.49
N LEU A 364 18.35 -6.74 1.59
CA LEU A 364 19.42 -6.64 0.61
C LEU A 364 19.45 -7.82 -0.34
#